data_029cb4302007d54cd27bc5221651dca4
#
_entry.id   029cb4302007d54cd27bc5221651dca4
#
_cell.length_a   1.000
_cell.length_b   1.000
_cell.length_c   1.000
_cell.angle_alpha   90.00
_cell.angle_beta   90.00
_cell.angle_gamma   90.00
#
_symmetry.space_group_name_H-M   'P 1'
#
loop_
_entity.id
_entity.type
_entity.pdbx_description
1 polymer ?
#
loop_
_entity_poly.entity_id
_entity_poly.type
_entity_poly.pdbx_seq_one_letter_code
_entity_poly.pdbx_strand_id
1 'polypeptide(L)'
;VGSSRPAREKSTKLWTVGAGIVAALTVCGLTATVLTGSNSSTSTPSSTPVVVAPSSGGTRGQSTDGVPVGYPRTEAGAKAAAANYVTVSGSSSFLADKAVRHRAIRVMSSARTAADAIEEADRSAGSSGRKPAVARTGVLAAHVLGFDIHKATVHLWTTTVRGSAVGATSPQLAFRSVTVGLVWERGDWRVSSSSSGPGLVAPVDVRQTVNVAGDFVDYTAGQAVDPVVSGVVGTDGFPASYARTAAGARAAATSAAQLYGDPRFFTDSSWRHRMLAATASPDTLDSTRTDSDSTARLVVDNRGLGADGKTSDGSPLVTRTAVLGVRPVSYSEQAASVELWTASVGGIAGDDETQRPRIAFLRMTVDLVWGGGSWRTTAVTPGEPLVPSFSATEPASAAERFAEVGGVDDAPATA
;
A
#
# COMPACT_ATOMS: atom_id res chain seq x y z
N VAL A 1 43.77 34.48 -34.14
CA VAL A 1 43.65 34.14 -32.73
C VAL A 1 42.23 33.61 -32.57
N GLY A 2 42.07 32.30 -32.75
CA GLY A 2 40.77 31.61 -32.66
C GLY A 2 40.62 30.93 -31.29
N SER A 3 39.59 31.33 -30.56
CA SER A 3 39.22 30.72 -29.28
C SER A 3 38.17 29.64 -29.53
N SER A 4 38.55 28.40 -29.41
CA SER A 4 37.67 27.25 -29.41
C SER A 4 37.08 27.01 -27.99
N ARG A 5 35.75 27.10 -27.86
CA ARG A 5 34.99 26.71 -26.66
C ARG A 5 34.87 25.18 -26.62
N PRO A 6 35.05 24.53 -25.48
CA PRO A 6 34.79 23.10 -25.35
C PRO A 6 33.29 22.85 -25.24
N ALA A 7 32.84 21.77 -25.90
CA ALA A 7 31.47 21.25 -25.87
C ALA A 7 31.15 20.76 -24.44
N ARG A 8 29.99 21.19 -23.95
CA ARG A 8 29.42 20.80 -22.66
C ARG A 8 28.77 19.41 -22.80
N GLU A 9 29.46 18.40 -22.33
CA GLU A 9 29.00 17.02 -22.25
C GLU A 9 27.80 16.94 -21.29
N LYS A 10 26.66 16.53 -21.80
CA LYS A 10 25.47 16.27 -21.00
C LYS A 10 25.65 14.93 -20.28
N SER A 11 26.11 14.98 -19.04
CA SER A 11 26.13 13.84 -18.14
C SER A 11 24.69 13.44 -17.79
N THR A 12 24.20 12.39 -18.43
CA THR A 12 22.96 11.69 -18.05
C THR A 12 23.26 10.93 -16.75
N LYS A 13 22.85 11.50 -15.61
CA LYS A 13 22.95 10.82 -14.32
C LYS A 13 21.89 9.71 -14.31
N LEU A 14 22.32 8.46 -14.53
CA LEU A 14 21.56 7.29 -14.12
C LEU A 14 21.49 7.30 -12.58
N TRP A 15 20.34 7.61 -12.05
CA TRP A 15 20.04 7.43 -10.63
C TRP A 15 19.72 5.95 -10.41
N THR A 16 20.52 5.29 -9.61
CA THR A 16 20.34 3.88 -9.25
C THR A 16 19.12 3.70 -8.34
N VAL A 17 18.37 2.64 -8.60
CA VAL A 17 17.12 2.21 -7.92
C VAL A 17 17.26 2.15 -6.39
N GLY A 18 18.46 1.92 -5.87
CA GLY A 18 18.73 1.81 -4.44
C GLY A 18 18.49 3.06 -3.60
N ALA A 19 18.66 4.25 -4.17
CA ALA A 19 18.44 5.49 -3.42
C ALA A 19 16.98 5.71 -3.01
N GLY A 20 16.02 5.18 -3.77
CA GLY A 20 14.60 5.33 -3.51
C GLY A 20 14.09 4.54 -2.31
N ILE A 21 14.57 3.31 -2.12
CA ILE A 21 14.15 2.44 -1.01
C ILE A 21 14.68 2.97 0.32
N VAL A 22 15.93 3.44 0.36
CA VAL A 22 16.54 4.00 1.58
C VAL A 22 15.81 5.25 2.05
N ALA A 23 15.40 6.14 1.15
CA ALA A 23 14.70 7.37 1.52
C ALA A 23 13.27 7.09 2.07
N ALA A 24 12.55 6.10 1.52
CA ALA A 24 11.24 5.72 2.03
C ALA A 24 11.30 5.17 3.47
N LEU A 25 12.40 4.52 3.85
CA LEU A 25 12.61 3.97 5.19
C LEU A 25 13.18 5.00 6.19
N THR A 26 13.88 6.03 5.70
CA THR A 26 14.40 7.11 6.55
C THR A 26 13.27 7.90 7.21
N VAL A 27 12.11 7.98 6.57
CA VAL A 27 10.90 8.65 7.11
C VAL A 27 10.28 7.85 8.27
N CYS A 28 10.51 6.54 8.35
CA CYS A 28 10.04 5.70 9.46
C CYS A 28 10.93 5.74 10.73
N GLY A 29 11.75 6.75 10.89
CA GLY A 29 12.52 6.92 12.13
C GLY A 29 14.00 6.55 12.05
N LEU A 30 14.55 6.32 10.86
CA LEU A 30 15.93 5.97 10.64
C LEU A 30 16.73 7.15 10.09
N THR A 31 17.52 7.84 10.93
CA THR A 31 18.58 8.74 10.46
C THR A 31 19.80 7.90 10.10
N ALA A 32 19.96 7.55 8.82
CA ALA A 32 21.20 7.05 8.30
C ALA A 32 21.92 8.18 7.55
N THR A 33 23.07 8.58 8.04
CA THR A 33 24.02 9.45 7.33
C THR A 33 24.64 8.65 6.19
N VAL A 34 24.25 8.94 4.96
CA VAL A 34 24.83 8.30 3.76
C VAL A 34 26.16 8.94 3.47
N LEU A 35 27.25 8.18 3.66
CA LEU A 35 28.56 8.46 3.06
C LEU A 35 28.59 7.88 1.64
N THR A 36 28.62 8.74 0.66
CA THR A 36 28.75 8.38 -0.77
C THR A 36 30.16 7.89 -1.07
N GLY A 37 30.27 6.63 -1.45
CA GLY A 37 31.49 6.07 -2.05
C GLY A 37 31.16 5.46 -3.40
N SER A 38 31.64 6.08 -4.45
CA SER A 38 31.56 5.63 -5.84
C SER A 38 32.64 4.58 -6.13
N ASN A 39 32.28 3.44 -6.72
CA ASN A 39 33.19 2.69 -7.59
C ASN A 39 32.43 1.92 -8.66
N SER A 40 32.81 2.21 -9.90
CA SER A 40 32.32 1.58 -11.12
C SER A 40 33.08 0.29 -11.42
N SER A 41 32.38 -0.76 -11.83
CA SER A 41 33.00 -1.83 -12.61
C SER A 41 31.97 -2.51 -13.50
N THR A 42 32.24 -2.47 -14.78
CA THR A 42 31.52 -3.07 -15.90
C THR A 42 31.87 -4.54 -16.02
N SER A 43 30.88 -5.42 -16.13
CA SER A 43 31.07 -6.73 -16.78
C SER A 43 29.74 -7.35 -17.18
N THR A 44 29.60 -7.64 -18.46
CA THR A 44 28.54 -8.39 -19.11
C THR A 44 28.78 -9.90 -18.94
N PRO A 45 27.77 -10.69 -18.64
CA PRO A 45 27.66 -12.00 -19.31
C PRO A 45 26.25 -12.32 -19.81
N SER A 46 26.22 -12.90 -21.00
CA SER A 46 25.11 -13.61 -21.62
C SER A 46 24.72 -14.83 -20.80
N SER A 47 23.41 -15.02 -20.57
CA SER A 47 22.87 -16.33 -20.20
C SER A 47 21.43 -16.50 -20.72
N THR A 48 21.22 -17.66 -21.32
CA THR A 48 20.04 -18.20 -21.98
C THR A 48 18.79 -18.23 -21.06
N PRO A 49 17.59 -17.94 -21.55
CA PRO A 49 16.36 -17.97 -20.74
C PRO A 49 15.87 -19.41 -20.55
N VAL A 50 15.66 -19.78 -19.29
CA VAL A 50 14.88 -20.99 -18.95
C VAL A 50 13.39 -20.59 -19.01
N VAL A 51 12.69 -21.20 -19.95
CA VAL A 51 11.22 -21.04 -20.10
C VAL A 51 10.54 -21.85 -18.99
N VAL A 52 10.01 -21.19 -17.99
CA VAL A 52 9.08 -21.81 -17.05
C VAL A 52 7.67 -21.62 -17.60
N ALA A 53 6.99 -22.75 -17.85
CA ALA A 53 5.63 -22.78 -18.37
C ALA A 53 4.65 -22.06 -17.40
N PRO A 54 3.69 -21.28 -17.90
CA PRO A 54 2.72 -20.60 -17.06
C PRO A 54 1.73 -21.60 -16.45
N SER A 55 1.66 -21.66 -15.13
CA SER A 55 0.58 -22.33 -14.43
C SER A 55 -0.71 -21.55 -14.68
N SER A 56 -1.59 -22.10 -15.50
CA SER A 56 -2.90 -21.59 -15.82
C SER A 56 -3.82 -21.71 -14.59
N GLY A 57 -4.31 -20.60 -14.05
CA GLY A 57 -5.35 -20.61 -13.02
C GLY A 57 -5.44 -19.36 -12.17
N GLY A 58 -5.62 -18.20 -12.76
CA GLY A 58 -5.96 -16.99 -12.02
C GLY A 58 -6.96 -16.16 -12.80
N THR A 59 -8.12 -15.92 -12.21
CA THR A 59 -9.14 -15.05 -12.78
C THR A 59 -8.55 -13.65 -12.96
N ARG A 60 -8.56 -13.12 -14.17
CA ARG A 60 -8.16 -11.75 -14.47
C ARG A 60 -9.00 -10.81 -13.60
N GLY A 61 -8.38 -9.83 -12.97
CA GLY A 61 -9.08 -8.82 -12.18
C GLY A 61 -10.28 -8.28 -12.92
N GLN A 62 -11.48 -8.62 -12.43
CA GLN A 62 -12.76 -8.19 -13.01
C GLN A 62 -13.23 -6.97 -12.22
N SER A 63 -13.84 -6.02 -12.92
CA SER A 63 -14.50 -4.88 -12.31
C SER A 63 -15.95 -4.82 -12.80
N THR A 64 -16.86 -4.66 -11.87
CA THR A 64 -18.28 -4.40 -12.16
C THR A 64 -18.62 -3.01 -11.65
N ASP A 65 -19.10 -2.13 -12.51
CA ASP A 65 -19.42 -0.73 -12.18
C ASP A 65 -18.27 0.03 -11.48
N GLY A 66 -17.02 -0.28 -11.85
CA GLY A 66 -15.83 0.31 -11.24
C GLY A 66 -15.42 -0.29 -9.89
N VAL A 67 -16.11 -1.33 -9.41
CA VAL A 67 -15.79 -2.04 -8.17
C VAL A 67 -15.09 -3.35 -8.49
N PRO A 68 -13.92 -3.66 -7.92
CA PRO A 68 -13.24 -4.93 -8.09
C PRO A 68 -14.09 -6.11 -7.63
N VAL A 69 -14.09 -7.18 -8.43
CA VAL A 69 -14.83 -8.42 -8.19
C VAL A 69 -14.03 -9.63 -8.66
N GLY A 70 -14.50 -10.83 -8.35
CA GLY A 70 -13.88 -12.08 -8.83
C GLY A 70 -12.71 -12.52 -7.94
N TYR A 71 -12.81 -12.25 -6.66
CA TYR A 71 -11.83 -12.71 -5.68
C TYR A 71 -11.81 -14.23 -5.62
N PRO A 72 -10.62 -14.87 -5.49
CA PRO A 72 -10.56 -16.33 -5.38
C PRO A 72 -11.23 -16.82 -4.09
N ARG A 73 -11.77 -18.05 -4.14
CA ARG A 73 -12.43 -18.70 -2.98
C ARG A 73 -11.39 -19.24 -2.00
N THR A 74 -10.58 -18.34 -1.49
CA THR A 74 -9.47 -18.59 -0.57
C THR A 74 -9.49 -17.56 0.56
N GLU A 75 -8.73 -17.81 1.61
CA GLU A 75 -8.54 -16.87 2.71
C GLU A 75 -7.96 -15.53 2.21
N ALA A 76 -6.94 -15.57 1.34
CA ALA A 76 -6.35 -14.37 0.73
C ALA A 76 -7.39 -13.60 -0.11
N GLY A 77 -8.26 -14.30 -0.84
CA GLY A 77 -9.35 -13.67 -1.59
C GLY A 77 -10.39 -13.02 -0.69
N ALA A 78 -10.75 -13.65 0.43
CA ALA A 78 -11.65 -13.06 1.41
C ALA A 78 -11.03 -11.82 2.07
N LYS A 79 -9.74 -11.86 2.40
CA LYS A 79 -8.98 -10.73 2.93
C LYS A 79 -8.97 -9.56 1.94
N ALA A 80 -8.71 -9.83 0.66
CA ALA A 80 -8.71 -8.81 -0.39
C ALA A 80 -10.11 -8.20 -0.60
N ALA A 81 -11.18 -9.01 -0.59
CA ALA A 81 -12.55 -8.52 -0.69
C ALA A 81 -12.95 -7.60 0.47
N ALA A 82 -12.55 -7.96 1.71
CA ALA A 82 -12.78 -7.12 2.89
C ALA A 82 -12.03 -5.79 2.80
N ALA A 83 -10.76 -5.80 2.36
CA ALA A 83 -9.96 -4.61 2.16
C ALA A 83 -10.56 -3.69 1.10
N ASN A 84 -10.99 -4.26 -0.03
CA ASN A 84 -11.68 -3.53 -1.08
C ASN A 84 -12.96 -2.85 -0.56
N TYR A 85 -13.77 -3.56 0.21
CA TYR A 85 -14.98 -2.99 0.79
C TYR A 85 -14.71 -1.73 1.62
N VAL A 86 -13.74 -1.73 2.52
CA VAL A 86 -13.43 -0.55 3.35
C VAL A 86 -12.81 0.58 2.54
N THR A 87 -12.01 0.27 1.53
CA THR A 87 -11.39 1.27 0.65
C THR A 87 -12.45 1.96 -0.21
N VAL A 88 -13.32 1.20 -0.86
CA VAL A 88 -14.41 1.73 -1.70
C VAL A 88 -15.39 2.55 -0.87
N SER A 89 -15.87 2.00 0.25
CA SER A 89 -16.84 2.68 1.13
C SER A 89 -16.27 3.93 1.82
N GLY A 90 -14.94 4.01 1.96
CA GLY A 90 -14.23 5.18 2.48
C GLY A 90 -13.84 6.22 1.41
N SER A 91 -14.19 6.02 0.14
CA SER A 91 -13.82 6.92 -0.95
C SER A 91 -14.71 8.17 -1.04
N SER A 92 -14.16 9.26 -1.61
CA SER A 92 -14.92 10.50 -1.82
C SER A 92 -16.15 10.29 -2.70
N SER A 93 -16.03 9.50 -3.77
CA SER A 93 -17.13 9.21 -4.69
C SER A 93 -18.27 8.45 -4.02
N PHE A 94 -17.95 7.44 -3.21
CA PHE A 94 -18.95 6.69 -2.44
C PHE A 94 -19.70 7.60 -1.45
N LEU A 95 -18.99 8.47 -0.75
CA LEU A 95 -19.60 9.37 0.24
C LEU A 95 -20.41 10.51 -0.39
N ALA A 96 -19.97 11.03 -1.54
CA ALA A 96 -20.60 12.18 -2.18
C ALA A 96 -21.75 11.81 -3.12
N ASP A 97 -21.66 10.69 -3.83
CA ASP A 97 -22.60 10.30 -4.89
C ASP A 97 -23.46 9.09 -4.48
N LYS A 98 -24.76 9.34 -4.35
CA LYS A 98 -25.74 8.30 -4.00
C LYS A 98 -25.80 7.16 -5.01
N ALA A 99 -25.69 7.47 -6.31
CA ALA A 99 -25.78 6.44 -7.34
C ALA A 99 -24.53 5.55 -7.34
N VAL A 100 -23.35 6.14 -7.18
CA VAL A 100 -22.08 5.41 -7.00
C VAL A 100 -22.16 4.51 -5.76
N ARG A 101 -22.60 5.06 -4.63
CA ARG A 101 -22.75 4.33 -3.37
C ARG A 101 -23.68 3.13 -3.51
N HIS A 102 -24.86 3.31 -4.11
CA HIS A 102 -25.81 2.23 -4.29
C HIS A 102 -25.29 1.15 -5.22
N ARG A 103 -24.63 1.51 -6.34
CA ARG A 103 -24.02 0.53 -7.24
C ARG A 103 -22.94 -0.27 -6.52
N ALA A 104 -22.01 0.42 -5.83
CA ALA A 104 -20.94 -0.24 -5.10
C ALA A 104 -21.48 -1.23 -4.05
N ILE A 105 -22.47 -0.84 -3.25
CA ILE A 105 -23.07 -1.72 -2.23
C ILE A 105 -23.71 -2.94 -2.89
N ARG A 106 -24.47 -2.80 -3.98
CA ARG A 106 -25.08 -3.94 -4.68
C ARG A 106 -24.03 -4.92 -5.21
N VAL A 107 -22.88 -4.42 -5.62
CA VAL A 107 -21.77 -5.25 -6.11
C VAL A 107 -21.06 -5.96 -4.95
N MET A 108 -20.77 -5.24 -3.86
CA MET A 108 -19.95 -5.79 -2.77
C MET A 108 -20.76 -6.57 -1.72
N SER A 109 -22.05 -6.28 -1.53
CA SER A 109 -22.86 -6.90 -0.46
C SER A 109 -23.57 -8.16 -0.90
N SER A 110 -23.88 -9.01 0.06
CA SER A 110 -24.73 -10.18 -0.16
C SER A 110 -26.16 -9.76 -0.54
N ALA A 111 -26.88 -10.59 -1.29
CA ALA A 111 -28.25 -10.28 -1.70
C ALA A 111 -29.18 -10.05 -0.50
N ARG A 112 -28.88 -10.69 0.64
CA ARG A 112 -29.68 -10.56 1.86
C ARG A 112 -29.52 -9.19 2.53
N THR A 113 -28.33 -8.60 2.50
CA THR A 113 -27.97 -7.42 3.30
C THR A 113 -27.84 -6.14 2.47
N ALA A 114 -27.89 -6.24 1.15
CA ALA A 114 -27.66 -5.09 0.27
C ALA A 114 -28.67 -3.94 0.48
N ALA A 115 -29.93 -4.24 0.75
CA ALA A 115 -30.96 -3.21 0.98
C ALA A 115 -30.69 -2.44 2.28
N ASP A 116 -30.44 -3.16 3.38
CA ASP A 116 -30.16 -2.58 4.69
C ASP A 116 -28.84 -1.79 4.67
N ALA A 117 -27.83 -2.32 3.96
CA ALA A 117 -26.55 -1.65 3.78
C ALA A 117 -26.68 -0.33 3.00
N ILE A 118 -27.56 -0.27 2.01
CA ILE A 118 -27.87 0.96 1.26
C ILE A 118 -28.52 1.99 2.20
N GLU A 119 -29.53 1.58 2.96
CA GLU A 119 -30.24 2.47 3.89
C GLU A 119 -29.29 3.05 4.95
N GLU A 120 -28.45 2.20 5.56
CA GLU A 120 -27.47 2.62 6.55
C GLU A 120 -26.42 3.57 5.96
N ALA A 121 -25.90 3.26 4.76
CA ALA A 121 -24.94 4.11 4.10
C ALA A 121 -25.52 5.48 3.70
N ASP A 122 -26.80 5.53 3.27
CA ASP A 122 -27.49 6.79 2.98
C ASP A 122 -27.72 7.61 4.25
N ARG A 123 -28.09 6.95 5.36
CA ARG A 123 -28.25 7.60 6.68
C ARG A 123 -26.92 8.21 7.15
N SER A 124 -25.84 7.44 7.07
CA SER A 124 -24.50 7.86 7.45
C SER A 124 -24.00 9.04 6.59
N ALA A 125 -24.24 9.00 5.28
CA ALA A 125 -23.89 10.09 4.38
C ALA A 125 -24.71 11.37 4.63
N GLY A 126 -25.99 11.22 4.99
CA GLY A 126 -26.89 12.33 5.33
C GLY A 126 -26.55 13.03 6.64
N SER A 127 -26.11 12.27 7.65
CA SER A 127 -25.76 12.82 8.97
C SER A 127 -24.48 13.67 8.97
N SER A 128 -23.61 13.50 8.00
CA SER A 128 -22.31 14.20 7.92
C SER A 128 -22.43 15.69 7.55
N GLY A 129 -23.61 16.22 7.24
CA GLY A 129 -23.92 17.64 6.98
C GLY A 129 -23.12 18.31 5.86
N ARG A 130 -21.90 17.90 5.61
CA ARG A 130 -20.99 18.40 4.57
C ARG A 130 -20.34 17.23 3.84
N LYS A 131 -20.48 17.20 2.53
CA LYS A 131 -19.80 16.18 1.70
C LYS A 131 -18.29 16.45 1.76
N PRO A 132 -17.45 15.47 2.15
CA PRO A 132 -16.01 15.67 2.14
C PRO A 132 -15.53 15.83 0.68
N ALA A 133 -14.73 16.85 0.41
CA ALA A 133 -14.08 16.99 -0.89
C ALA A 133 -13.01 15.90 -1.08
N VAL A 134 -12.45 15.45 0.03
CA VAL A 134 -11.46 14.37 0.09
C VAL A 134 -11.88 13.36 1.13
N ALA A 135 -11.95 12.08 0.74
CA ALA A 135 -12.01 10.96 1.67
C ALA A 135 -11.20 9.79 1.08
N ARG A 136 -10.31 9.25 1.87
CA ARG A 136 -9.48 8.10 1.52
C ARG A 136 -9.38 7.18 2.72
N THR A 137 -9.52 5.89 2.48
CA THR A 137 -9.27 4.86 3.50
C THR A 137 -8.23 3.90 2.96
N GLY A 138 -7.18 3.71 3.73
CA GLY A 138 -6.14 2.72 3.46
C GLY A 138 -6.16 1.64 4.52
N VAL A 139 -5.81 0.41 4.15
CA VAL A 139 -5.70 -0.73 5.05
C VAL A 139 -4.24 -0.87 5.49
N LEU A 140 -3.99 -0.78 6.79
CA LEU A 140 -2.68 -0.94 7.40
C LEU A 140 -2.37 -2.41 7.71
N ALA A 141 -3.37 -3.14 8.23
CA ALA A 141 -3.25 -4.57 8.50
C ALA A 141 -4.60 -5.26 8.32
N ALA A 142 -4.56 -6.56 8.03
CA ALA A 142 -5.74 -7.41 7.90
C ALA A 142 -5.46 -8.78 8.51
N HIS A 143 -6.32 -9.19 9.44
CA HIS A 143 -6.27 -10.48 10.11
C HIS A 143 -7.55 -11.26 9.86
N VAL A 144 -7.43 -12.55 9.53
CA VAL A 144 -8.58 -13.43 9.35
C VAL A 144 -8.93 -14.08 10.68
N LEU A 145 -10.07 -13.70 11.25
CA LEU A 145 -10.58 -14.25 12.51
C LEU A 145 -11.19 -15.64 12.34
N GLY A 146 -11.67 -15.93 11.15
CA GLY A 146 -12.25 -17.22 10.81
C GLY A 146 -12.47 -17.34 9.32
N PHE A 147 -12.21 -18.53 8.79
CA PHE A 147 -12.35 -18.81 7.37
C PHE A 147 -12.87 -20.23 7.14
N ASP A 148 -13.86 -20.34 6.29
CA ASP A 148 -14.22 -21.54 5.55
C ASP A 148 -14.55 -21.18 4.09
N ILE A 149 -14.74 -22.17 3.24
CA ILE A 149 -14.99 -21.93 1.81
C ILE A 149 -16.33 -21.22 1.51
N HIS A 150 -17.21 -21.02 2.48
CA HIS A 150 -18.50 -20.35 2.35
C HIS A 150 -18.58 -19.04 3.11
N LYS A 151 -17.77 -18.89 4.16
CA LYS A 151 -17.81 -17.73 5.06
C LYS A 151 -16.41 -17.33 5.50
N ALA A 152 -16.22 -16.04 5.71
CA ALA A 152 -15.02 -15.53 6.33
C ALA A 152 -15.35 -14.34 7.23
N THR A 153 -14.52 -14.13 8.23
CA THR A 153 -14.54 -12.93 9.08
C THR A 153 -13.15 -12.33 9.08
N VAL A 154 -13.05 -11.10 8.62
CA VAL A 154 -11.77 -10.39 8.48
C VAL A 154 -11.79 -9.15 9.35
N HIS A 155 -10.76 -9.00 10.17
CA HIS A 155 -10.51 -7.83 10.98
C HIS A 155 -9.46 -6.95 10.30
N LEU A 156 -9.75 -5.65 10.17
CA LEU A 156 -8.91 -4.70 9.46
C LEU A 156 -8.52 -3.56 10.38
N TRP A 157 -7.25 -3.18 10.36
CA TRP A 157 -6.79 -1.92 10.90
C TRP A 157 -6.64 -0.93 9.75
N THR A 158 -7.39 0.18 9.83
CA THR A 158 -7.47 1.15 8.75
C THR A 158 -7.06 2.54 9.20
N THR A 159 -6.54 3.33 8.26
CA THR A 159 -6.36 4.76 8.41
C THR A 159 -7.23 5.49 7.39
N THR A 160 -7.91 6.55 7.83
CA THR A 160 -8.81 7.33 6.98
C THR A 160 -8.43 8.80 7.04
N VAL A 161 -8.26 9.42 5.87
CA VAL A 161 -8.07 10.86 5.72
C VAL A 161 -9.34 11.45 5.13
N ARG A 162 -9.91 12.47 5.79
CA ARG A 162 -11.10 13.19 5.33
C ARG A 162 -10.92 14.69 5.47
N GLY A 163 -11.39 15.44 4.50
CA GLY A 163 -11.32 16.90 4.57
C GLY A 163 -11.97 17.60 3.40
N SER A 164 -11.93 18.94 3.44
CA SER A 164 -12.34 19.80 2.34
C SER A 164 -11.10 20.36 1.66
N ALA A 165 -11.05 20.31 0.32
CA ALA A 165 -9.98 20.92 -0.46
C ALA A 165 -10.04 22.46 -0.46
N VAL A 166 -11.21 23.05 -0.11
CA VAL A 166 -11.45 24.49 -0.15
C VAL A 166 -12.12 24.91 1.16
N GLY A 167 -11.49 25.83 1.88
CA GLY A 167 -12.08 26.47 3.07
C GLY A 167 -11.60 25.93 4.42
N ALA A 168 -12.22 26.35 5.48
CA ALA A 168 -11.76 26.40 6.87
C ALA A 168 -11.52 25.05 7.60
N THR A 169 -11.65 23.89 6.95
CA THR A 169 -11.41 22.60 7.61
C THR A 169 -10.23 21.87 6.98
N SER A 170 -9.14 21.83 7.71
CA SER A 170 -7.99 20.99 7.38
C SER A 170 -8.40 19.52 7.32
N PRO A 171 -7.79 18.72 6.42
CA PRO A 171 -7.97 17.28 6.40
C PRO A 171 -7.63 16.64 7.75
N GLN A 172 -8.43 15.69 8.17
CA GLN A 172 -8.28 14.98 9.44
C GLN A 172 -7.91 13.53 9.21
N LEU A 173 -7.06 13.01 10.08
CA LEU A 173 -6.67 11.62 10.14
C LEU A 173 -7.48 10.92 11.23
N ALA A 174 -7.97 9.72 10.94
CA ALA A 174 -8.59 8.84 11.92
C ALA A 174 -8.13 7.40 11.71
N PHE A 175 -8.03 6.64 12.81
CA PHE A 175 -7.76 5.22 12.78
C PHE A 175 -9.01 4.45 13.19
N ARG A 176 -9.29 3.36 12.48
CA ARG A 176 -10.45 2.51 12.76
C ARG A 176 -10.06 1.04 12.74
N SER A 177 -10.75 0.29 13.58
CA SER A 177 -10.80 -1.15 13.57
C SER A 177 -12.12 -1.54 12.89
N VAL A 178 -12.05 -2.32 11.82
CA VAL A 178 -13.23 -2.74 11.05
C VAL A 178 -13.27 -4.25 10.95
N THR A 179 -14.38 -4.86 11.37
CA THR A 179 -14.61 -6.29 11.19
C THR A 179 -15.64 -6.49 10.09
N VAL A 180 -15.27 -7.25 9.06
CA VAL A 180 -16.10 -7.55 7.90
C VAL A 180 -16.43 -9.03 7.86
N GLY A 181 -17.71 -9.36 7.93
CA GLY A 181 -18.21 -10.70 7.68
C GLY A 181 -18.51 -10.87 6.20
N LEU A 182 -18.03 -11.96 5.63
CA LEU A 182 -18.15 -12.28 4.20
C LEU A 182 -18.85 -13.63 4.01
N VAL A 183 -19.59 -13.75 2.90
CA VAL A 183 -20.18 -15.00 2.42
C VAL A 183 -19.81 -15.22 0.96
N TRP A 184 -19.60 -16.48 0.57
CA TRP A 184 -19.38 -16.83 -0.83
C TRP A 184 -20.71 -16.91 -1.55
N GLU A 185 -20.98 -15.97 -2.45
CA GLU A 185 -22.24 -15.85 -3.18
C GLU A 185 -21.99 -15.42 -4.62
N ARG A 186 -22.62 -16.11 -5.58
CA ARG A 186 -22.52 -15.79 -7.02
C ARG A 186 -21.09 -15.80 -7.57
N GLY A 187 -20.27 -16.72 -7.05
CA GLY A 187 -18.89 -16.86 -7.53
C GLY A 187 -17.91 -15.82 -6.99
N ASP A 188 -18.28 -15.12 -5.90
CA ASP A 188 -17.43 -14.08 -5.30
C ASP A 188 -17.67 -13.93 -3.78
N TRP A 189 -16.76 -13.29 -3.09
CA TRP A 189 -16.92 -12.89 -1.69
C TRP A 189 -17.81 -11.66 -1.57
N ARG A 190 -18.91 -11.78 -0.80
CA ARG A 190 -19.89 -10.70 -0.58
C ARG A 190 -19.99 -10.35 0.89
N VAL A 191 -20.04 -9.07 1.21
CA VAL A 191 -20.18 -8.57 2.58
C VAL A 191 -21.57 -8.91 3.13
N SER A 192 -21.60 -9.64 4.23
CA SER A 192 -22.80 -9.98 4.96
C SER A 192 -22.99 -9.15 6.23
N SER A 193 -21.91 -8.58 6.77
CA SER A 193 -21.94 -7.68 7.92
C SER A 193 -20.69 -6.82 7.96
N SER A 194 -20.79 -5.67 8.58
CA SER A 194 -19.63 -4.80 8.87
C SER A 194 -19.85 -4.09 10.19
N SER A 195 -18.83 -4.04 11.03
CA SER A 195 -18.81 -3.24 12.25
C SER A 195 -17.51 -2.48 12.35
N SER A 196 -17.54 -1.28 12.94
CA SER A 196 -16.34 -0.47 13.12
C SER A 196 -16.25 0.09 14.53
N GLY A 197 -15.03 0.23 15.02
CA GLY A 197 -14.70 0.79 16.31
C GLY A 197 -13.41 1.60 16.25
N PRO A 198 -12.94 2.12 17.41
CA PRO A 198 -11.63 2.75 17.52
C PRO A 198 -10.54 1.78 17.08
N GLY A 199 -9.58 2.29 16.27
CA GLY A 199 -8.40 1.54 15.87
C GLY A 199 -7.17 1.92 16.71
N LEU A 200 -6.05 1.27 16.42
CA LEU A 200 -4.77 1.64 17.00
C LEU A 200 -4.34 2.99 16.43
N VAL A 201 -4.05 3.95 17.30
CA VAL A 201 -3.67 5.32 16.91
C VAL A 201 -2.14 5.43 16.96
N ALA A 202 -1.52 5.51 15.79
CA ALA A 202 -0.09 5.77 15.66
C ALA A 202 0.15 7.29 15.61
N PRO A 203 1.05 7.85 16.45
CA PRO A 203 1.40 9.26 16.39
C PRO A 203 2.09 9.58 15.06
N VAL A 204 1.90 10.82 14.57
CA VAL A 204 2.57 11.31 13.37
C VAL A 204 4.07 11.49 13.65
N ASP A 205 4.91 11.17 12.70
CA ASP A 205 6.35 11.42 12.79
C ASP A 205 6.59 12.94 12.91
N VAL A 206 7.12 13.37 14.06
CA VAL A 206 7.34 14.77 14.39
C VAL A 206 8.35 15.49 13.48
N ARG A 207 9.12 14.72 12.69
CA ARG A 207 10.09 15.27 11.73
C ARG A 207 9.44 15.67 10.40
N GLN A 208 8.20 15.25 10.17
CA GLN A 208 7.49 15.61 8.95
C GLN A 208 6.95 17.03 9.06
N THR A 209 7.27 17.85 8.08
CA THR A 209 6.60 19.13 7.89
C THR A 209 5.17 18.85 7.44
N VAL A 210 4.20 19.40 8.15
CA VAL A 210 2.80 19.34 7.72
C VAL A 210 2.67 20.13 6.43
N ASN A 211 2.43 19.43 5.34
CA ASN A 211 2.22 20.07 4.05
C ASN A 211 0.72 20.27 3.83
N VAL A 212 0.35 21.52 3.62
CA VAL A 212 -1.05 21.92 3.68
C VAL A 212 -1.67 21.90 2.30
N ALA A 213 -2.94 21.71 2.28
CA ALA A 213 -3.95 22.03 1.25
C ALA A 213 -3.55 21.90 -0.24
N GLY A 214 -2.40 22.39 -0.69
CA GLY A 214 -1.97 22.33 -2.09
C GLY A 214 -1.69 20.91 -2.58
N ASP A 215 -0.86 20.17 -1.85
CA ASP A 215 -0.49 18.80 -2.21
C ASP A 215 -1.66 17.82 -1.99
N PHE A 216 -2.50 18.09 -1.01
CA PHE A 216 -3.69 17.28 -0.75
C PHE A 216 -4.71 17.38 -1.90
N VAL A 217 -4.80 18.52 -2.56
CA VAL A 217 -5.66 18.75 -3.72
C VAL A 217 -5.22 17.93 -4.94
N ASP A 218 -3.92 17.68 -5.12
CA ASP A 218 -3.39 16.89 -6.23
C ASP A 218 -4.01 15.49 -6.32
N TYR A 219 -4.39 14.89 -5.20
CA TYR A 219 -5.03 13.58 -5.14
C TYR A 219 -6.56 13.63 -5.26
N THR A 220 -7.14 14.82 -5.30
CA THR A 220 -8.61 15.00 -5.32
C THR A 220 -9.11 15.57 -6.63
N ALA A 221 -8.28 16.32 -7.34
CA ALA A 221 -8.69 17.04 -8.54
C ALA A 221 -9.04 16.07 -9.68
N GLY A 222 -10.31 15.75 -9.83
CA GLY A 222 -10.87 15.12 -11.02
C GLY A 222 -10.63 13.62 -11.16
N GLN A 223 -10.11 12.95 -10.15
CA GLN A 223 -9.91 11.51 -10.22
C GLN A 223 -11.01 10.78 -9.45
N ALA A 224 -11.94 10.18 -10.21
CA ALA A 224 -12.62 9.00 -9.69
C ALA A 224 -11.53 8.05 -9.21
N VAL A 225 -11.57 7.66 -7.94
CA VAL A 225 -10.73 6.57 -7.46
C VAL A 225 -11.28 5.33 -8.14
N ASP A 226 -10.67 5.00 -9.27
CA ASP A 226 -10.89 3.68 -9.82
C ASP A 226 -10.44 2.71 -8.74
N PRO A 227 -11.29 1.82 -8.30
CA PRO A 227 -10.90 0.81 -7.34
C PRO A 227 -9.67 0.09 -7.91
N VAL A 228 -8.66 -0.08 -7.07
CA VAL A 228 -7.44 -0.77 -7.47
C VAL A 228 -7.81 -2.21 -7.81
N VAL A 229 -7.58 -2.60 -9.05
CA VAL A 229 -7.83 -3.98 -9.47
C VAL A 229 -6.82 -4.87 -8.75
N SER A 230 -7.31 -5.79 -7.94
CA SER A 230 -6.46 -6.76 -7.26
C SER A 230 -5.68 -7.60 -8.26
N GLY A 231 -4.42 -7.79 -8.01
CA GLY A 231 -3.59 -8.74 -8.75
C GLY A 231 -3.99 -10.19 -8.45
N VAL A 232 -3.60 -11.10 -9.32
CA VAL A 232 -3.71 -12.54 -9.02
C VAL A 232 -2.78 -12.87 -7.86
N VAL A 233 -3.33 -13.51 -6.83
CA VAL A 233 -2.56 -13.91 -5.65
C VAL A 233 -1.50 -14.93 -6.07
N GLY A 234 -0.24 -14.58 -5.84
CA GLY A 234 0.90 -15.43 -6.11
C GLY A 234 1.28 -16.29 -4.90
N THR A 235 2.48 -16.81 -4.92
CA THR A 235 3.07 -17.56 -3.80
C THR A 235 3.12 -16.65 -2.55
N ASP A 236 2.95 -17.22 -1.38
CA ASP A 236 2.97 -16.53 -0.09
C ASP A 236 1.86 -15.47 0.08
N GLY A 237 0.76 -15.57 -0.68
CA GLY A 237 -0.41 -14.70 -0.54
C GLY A 237 -0.22 -13.28 -1.09
N PHE A 238 0.89 -13.00 -1.80
CA PHE A 238 1.17 -11.69 -2.37
C PHE A 238 0.81 -11.64 -3.86
N PRO A 239 0.18 -10.57 -4.37
CA PRO A 239 -0.14 -10.45 -5.79
C PRO A 239 1.12 -10.35 -6.64
N ALA A 240 1.20 -11.14 -7.69
CA ALA A 240 2.36 -11.21 -8.58
C ALA A 240 2.01 -11.11 -10.07
N SER A 241 0.73 -11.08 -10.43
CA SER A 241 0.29 -11.03 -11.81
C SER A 241 -0.86 -10.04 -11.99
N TYR A 242 -0.70 -9.12 -12.93
CA TYR A 242 -1.61 -8.01 -13.18
C TYR A 242 -1.98 -7.97 -14.66
N ALA A 243 -3.18 -7.48 -14.97
CA ALA A 243 -3.62 -7.31 -16.37
C ALA A 243 -2.78 -6.22 -17.07
N ARG A 244 -2.60 -6.36 -18.41
CA ARG A 244 -1.92 -5.37 -19.26
C ARG A 244 -2.84 -4.17 -19.53
N THR A 245 -3.14 -3.44 -18.48
CA THR A 245 -4.03 -2.27 -18.49
C THR A 245 -3.49 -1.20 -17.55
N ALA A 246 -3.98 0.02 -17.67
CA ALA A 246 -3.66 1.10 -16.74
C ALA A 246 -4.10 0.76 -15.29
N ALA A 247 -5.23 0.07 -15.13
CA ALA A 247 -5.69 -0.42 -13.84
C ALA A 247 -4.74 -1.48 -13.27
N GLY A 248 -4.27 -2.42 -14.09
CA GLY A 248 -3.29 -3.42 -13.68
C GLY A 248 -1.93 -2.81 -13.29
N ALA A 249 -1.49 -1.77 -14.01
CA ALA A 249 -0.28 -1.03 -13.63
C ALA A 249 -0.42 -0.33 -12.26
N ARG A 250 -1.59 0.31 -12.01
CA ARG A 250 -1.87 0.89 -10.68
C ARG A 250 -1.88 -0.15 -9.57
N ALA A 251 -2.49 -1.31 -9.82
CA ALA A 251 -2.50 -2.41 -8.86
C ALA A 251 -1.09 -2.93 -8.55
N ALA A 252 -0.25 -3.09 -9.57
CA ALA A 252 1.15 -3.50 -9.41
C ALA A 252 1.95 -2.48 -8.57
N ALA A 253 1.77 -1.17 -8.86
CA ALA A 253 2.41 -0.11 -8.08
C ALA A 253 1.96 -0.13 -6.61
N THR A 254 0.65 -0.31 -6.36
CA THR A 254 0.09 -0.41 -5.00
C THR A 254 0.68 -1.59 -4.25
N SER A 255 0.76 -2.76 -4.88
CA SER A 255 1.35 -3.95 -4.26
C SER A 255 2.84 -3.79 -4.00
N ALA A 256 3.58 -3.11 -4.88
CA ALA A 256 4.98 -2.79 -4.63
C ALA A 256 5.15 -1.95 -3.36
N ALA A 257 4.32 -0.91 -3.15
CA ALA A 257 4.37 -0.09 -1.94
C ALA A 257 4.05 -0.91 -0.67
N GLN A 258 3.09 -1.83 -0.75
CA GLN A 258 2.71 -2.71 0.37
C GLN A 258 3.79 -3.74 0.68
N LEU A 259 4.48 -4.25 -0.35
CA LEU A 259 5.60 -5.18 -0.20
C LEU A 259 6.71 -4.58 0.70
N TYR A 260 7.08 -3.34 0.45
CA TYR A 260 8.09 -2.64 1.26
C TYR A 260 7.58 -2.26 2.66
N GLY A 261 6.29 -2.33 2.92
CA GLY A 261 5.70 -2.17 4.25
C GLY A 261 5.51 -3.48 5.03
N ASP A 262 5.84 -4.63 4.47
CA ASP A 262 5.73 -5.93 5.17
C ASP A 262 6.95 -6.15 6.09
N PRO A 263 6.78 -6.53 7.36
CA PRO A 263 7.92 -6.75 8.26
C PRO A 263 8.84 -7.88 7.77
N ARG A 264 8.33 -8.88 7.06
CA ARG A 264 9.14 -9.96 6.46
C ARG A 264 10.13 -9.43 5.42
N PHE A 265 9.82 -8.29 4.79
CA PHE A 265 10.74 -7.66 3.85
C PHE A 265 12.08 -7.31 4.52
N PHE A 266 12.07 -7.01 5.80
CA PHE A 266 13.28 -6.69 6.58
C PHE A 266 13.86 -7.91 7.28
N THR A 267 13.03 -8.80 7.79
CA THR A 267 13.44 -9.87 8.70
C THR A 267 13.62 -11.24 8.04
N ASP A 268 13.06 -11.47 6.83
CA ASP A 268 13.16 -12.73 6.09
C ASP A 268 13.74 -12.50 4.68
N SER A 269 15.06 -12.72 4.54
CA SER A 269 15.76 -12.53 3.27
C SER A 269 15.25 -13.51 2.19
N SER A 270 14.90 -14.73 2.56
CA SER A 270 14.41 -15.73 1.62
C SER A 270 13.06 -15.33 1.05
N TRP A 271 12.16 -14.88 1.90
CA TRP A 271 10.86 -14.35 1.48
C TRP A 271 11.03 -13.09 0.62
N ARG A 272 11.85 -12.13 1.07
CA ARG A 272 12.16 -10.90 0.31
C ARG A 272 12.64 -11.22 -1.10
N HIS A 273 13.61 -12.14 -1.25
CA HIS A 273 14.16 -12.51 -2.55
C HIS A 273 13.12 -13.18 -3.45
N ARG A 274 12.24 -14.03 -2.90
CA ARG A 274 11.13 -14.62 -3.69
C ARG A 274 10.17 -13.54 -4.17
N MET A 275 9.81 -12.60 -3.30
CA MET A 275 8.89 -11.51 -3.67
C MET A 275 9.51 -10.57 -4.73
N LEU A 276 10.76 -10.20 -4.58
CA LEU A 276 11.46 -9.40 -5.59
C LEU A 276 11.57 -10.13 -6.93
N ALA A 277 11.86 -11.44 -6.92
CA ALA A 277 11.86 -12.24 -8.16
C ALA A 277 10.49 -12.25 -8.85
N ALA A 278 9.40 -12.20 -8.08
CA ALA A 278 8.04 -12.18 -8.61
C ALA A 278 7.58 -10.79 -9.07
N THR A 279 8.14 -9.70 -8.54
CA THR A 279 7.60 -8.34 -8.74
C THR A 279 8.55 -7.38 -9.46
N ALA A 280 9.86 -7.54 -9.34
CA ALA A 280 10.85 -6.68 -9.98
C ALA A 280 11.08 -7.08 -11.46
N SER A 281 11.53 -6.11 -12.25
CA SER A 281 11.99 -6.39 -13.61
C SER A 281 13.25 -7.25 -13.59
N PRO A 282 13.39 -8.23 -14.48
CA PRO A 282 14.63 -9.02 -14.59
C PRO A 282 15.88 -8.16 -14.73
N ASP A 283 15.79 -7.05 -15.46
CA ASP A 283 16.92 -6.16 -15.72
C ASP A 283 17.43 -5.42 -14.47
N THR A 284 16.57 -5.25 -13.47
CA THR A 284 16.91 -4.54 -12.23
C THR A 284 16.93 -5.46 -10.99
N LEU A 285 16.61 -6.73 -11.15
CA LEU A 285 16.40 -7.66 -10.03
C LEU A 285 17.62 -7.77 -9.11
N ASP A 286 18.82 -7.94 -9.68
CA ASP A 286 20.03 -8.16 -8.87
C ASP A 286 20.44 -6.91 -8.10
N SER A 287 20.35 -5.71 -8.71
CA SER A 287 20.58 -4.45 -8.01
C SER A 287 19.53 -4.23 -6.94
N THR A 288 18.23 -4.48 -7.24
CA THR A 288 17.14 -4.33 -6.29
C THR A 288 17.30 -5.28 -5.08
N ARG A 289 17.77 -6.51 -5.27
CA ARG A 289 18.08 -7.44 -4.18
C ARG A 289 19.21 -6.91 -3.30
N THR A 290 20.31 -6.49 -3.91
CA THR A 290 21.49 -5.96 -3.19
C THR A 290 21.10 -4.76 -2.33
N ASP A 291 20.37 -3.81 -2.89
CA ASP A 291 19.93 -2.60 -2.19
C ASP A 291 18.92 -2.92 -1.08
N SER A 292 18.00 -3.84 -1.35
CA SER A 292 17.01 -4.30 -0.37
C SER A 292 17.65 -5.05 0.80
N ASP A 293 18.67 -5.88 0.54
CA ASP A 293 19.42 -6.59 1.58
C ASP A 293 20.22 -5.62 2.45
N SER A 294 20.83 -4.61 1.84
CA SER A 294 21.55 -3.55 2.56
C SER A 294 20.59 -2.75 3.44
N THR A 295 19.44 -2.39 2.90
CA THR A 295 18.39 -1.67 3.64
C THR A 295 17.83 -2.50 4.79
N ALA A 296 17.52 -3.76 4.55
CA ALA A 296 17.00 -4.66 5.59
C ALA A 296 18.02 -4.82 6.74
N ARG A 297 19.29 -4.97 6.41
CA ARG A 297 20.38 -5.04 7.41
C ARG A 297 20.43 -3.78 8.26
N LEU A 298 20.36 -2.60 7.64
CA LEU A 298 20.32 -1.32 8.38
C LEU A 298 19.11 -1.24 9.32
N VAL A 299 17.94 -1.72 8.93
CA VAL A 299 16.76 -1.75 9.80
C VAL A 299 16.98 -2.70 10.96
N VAL A 300 17.46 -3.92 10.70
CA VAL A 300 17.74 -4.93 11.72
C VAL A 300 18.76 -4.39 12.74
N ASP A 301 19.89 -3.85 12.27
CA ASP A 301 20.96 -3.36 13.13
C ASP A 301 20.50 -2.14 13.96
N ASN A 302 19.86 -1.16 13.34
CA ASN A 302 19.41 0.07 14.02
C ASN A 302 18.26 -0.17 15.02
N ARG A 303 17.50 -1.24 14.86
CA ARG A 303 16.41 -1.61 15.77
C ARG A 303 16.79 -2.70 16.75
N GLY A 304 18.01 -3.23 16.67
CA GLY A 304 18.49 -4.30 17.54
C GLY A 304 17.68 -5.59 17.39
N LEU A 305 17.28 -5.93 16.17
CA LEU A 305 16.45 -7.11 15.90
C LEU A 305 17.30 -8.38 15.83
N GLY A 306 16.80 -9.46 16.45
CA GLY A 306 17.31 -10.80 16.26
C GLY A 306 16.84 -11.44 14.95
N ALA A 307 17.28 -12.68 14.73
CA ALA A 307 16.90 -13.46 13.54
C ALA A 307 15.38 -13.77 13.45
N ASP A 308 14.67 -13.67 14.57
CA ASP A 308 13.22 -13.83 14.66
C ASP A 308 12.44 -12.53 14.39
N GLY A 309 13.12 -11.45 14.05
CA GLY A 309 12.52 -10.14 13.80
C GLY A 309 12.05 -9.41 15.06
N LYS A 310 12.56 -9.81 16.23
CA LYS A 310 12.23 -9.22 17.52
C LYS A 310 13.48 -8.62 18.17
N THR A 311 13.27 -7.67 19.04
CA THR A 311 14.30 -7.12 19.94
C THR A 311 14.65 -8.12 21.04
N SER A 312 15.69 -7.87 21.80
CA SER A 312 16.15 -8.77 22.88
C SER A 312 15.14 -8.97 24.01
N ASP A 313 14.19 -8.03 24.18
CA ASP A 313 13.06 -8.11 25.11
C ASP A 313 11.82 -8.81 24.52
N GLY A 314 11.93 -9.31 23.28
CA GLY A 314 10.85 -10.02 22.58
C GLY A 314 9.86 -9.12 21.82
N SER A 315 10.09 -7.80 21.79
CA SER A 315 9.21 -6.85 21.11
C SER A 315 9.33 -6.95 19.59
N PRO A 316 8.22 -7.15 18.84
CA PRO A 316 8.29 -7.33 17.40
C PRO A 316 8.45 -6.02 16.62
N LEU A 317 9.06 -6.10 15.44
CA LEU A 317 9.02 -5.06 14.44
C LEU A 317 7.59 -4.94 13.86
N VAL A 318 7.07 -3.75 13.87
CA VAL A 318 5.82 -3.38 13.17
C VAL A 318 6.18 -2.48 12.01
N THR A 319 5.85 -2.90 10.80
CA THR A 319 5.86 -2.04 9.62
C THR A 319 4.62 -2.35 8.78
N ARG A 320 3.92 -1.31 8.32
CA ARG A 320 2.73 -1.42 7.48
C ARG A 320 2.63 -0.21 6.58
N THR A 321 2.25 -0.44 5.33
CA THR A 321 1.99 0.64 4.37
C THR A 321 0.60 0.51 3.79
N ALA A 322 -0.18 1.57 3.93
CA ALA A 322 -1.49 1.71 3.31
C ALA A 322 -1.42 2.73 2.17
N VAL A 323 -2.03 2.43 1.03
CA VAL A 323 -2.16 3.37 -0.08
C VAL A 323 -3.43 4.18 0.10
N LEU A 324 -3.29 5.51 0.14
CA LEU A 324 -4.38 6.47 0.32
C LEU A 324 -4.85 7.07 -1.01
N GLY A 325 -3.96 7.12 -2.00
CA GLY A 325 -4.27 7.68 -3.30
C GLY A 325 -3.31 7.16 -4.37
N VAL A 326 -3.80 7.08 -5.60
CA VAL A 326 -3.06 6.62 -6.78
C VAL A 326 -3.27 7.62 -7.90
N ARG A 327 -2.20 8.07 -8.54
CA ARG A 327 -2.23 8.98 -9.69
C ARG A 327 -1.38 8.41 -10.82
N PRO A 328 -1.94 8.13 -12.01
CA PRO A 328 -1.12 7.77 -13.15
C PRO A 328 -0.32 9.01 -13.61
N VAL A 329 0.99 8.85 -13.75
CA VAL A 329 1.89 9.87 -14.32
C VAL A 329 2.00 9.66 -15.83
N SER A 330 2.24 8.41 -16.22
CA SER A 330 2.25 8.00 -17.64
C SER A 330 1.82 6.55 -17.77
N TYR A 331 1.30 6.21 -18.95
CA TYR A 331 0.91 4.85 -19.28
C TYR A 331 1.07 4.56 -20.77
N SER A 332 1.67 3.44 -21.07
CA SER A 332 1.62 2.73 -22.34
C SER A 332 1.41 1.24 -22.08
N GLU A 333 1.22 0.43 -23.11
CA GLU A 333 1.15 -1.02 -22.95
C GLU A 333 2.48 -1.67 -22.53
N GLN A 334 3.60 -0.97 -22.67
CA GLN A 334 4.96 -1.47 -22.38
C GLN A 334 5.51 -0.91 -21.07
N ALA A 335 5.15 0.30 -20.68
CA ALA A 335 5.66 0.97 -19.50
C ALA A 335 4.60 1.86 -18.85
N ALA A 336 4.70 2.02 -17.55
CA ALA A 336 3.85 2.92 -16.79
C ALA A 336 4.64 3.57 -15.66
N SER A 337 4.26 4.78 -15.28
CA SER A 337 4.73 5.48 -14.09
C SER A 337 3.52 5.86 -13.26
N VAL A 338 3.53 5.46 -12.00
CA VAL A 338 2.38 5.63 -11.09
C VAL A 338 2.86 6.31 -9.82
N GLU A 339 2.25 7.41 -9.48
CA GLU A 339 2.49 8.10 -8.21
C GLU A 339 1.49 7.63 -7.16
N LEU A 340 2.00 7.33 -5.96
CA LEU A 340 1.23 6.87 -4.81
C LEU A 340 1.34 7.86 -3.67
N TRP A 341 0.23 8.08 -2.99
CA TRP A 341 0.19 8.70 -1.68
C TRP A 341 -0.08 7.61 -0.64
N THR A 342 0.85 7.45 0.30
CA THR A 342 0.82 6.36 1.27
C THR A 342 0.88 6.85 2.70
N ALA A 343 0.34 6.05 3.61
CA ALA A 343 0.53 6.16 5.04
C ALA A 343 1.28 4.90 5.51
N SER A 344 2.48 5.09 6.06
CA SER A 344 3.33 4.01 6.54
C SER A 344 3.48 4.09 8.05
N VAL A 345 3.19 3.00 8.75
CA VAL A 345 3.45 2.86 10.18
C VAL A 345 4.70 2.02 10.36
N GLY A 346 5.62 2.48 11.21
CA GLY A 346 6.86 1.75 11.50
C GLY A 346 7.39 2.01 12.89
N GLY A 347 7.90 0.96 13.54
CA GLY A 347 8.48 1.03 14.89
C GLY A 347 8.56 -0.34 15.56
N ILE A 348 8.89 -0.34 16.84
CA ILE A 348 8.92 -1.53 17.69
C ILE A 348 7.69 -1.52 18.60
N ALA A 349 6.97 -2.63 18.66
CA ALA A 349 5.85 -2.83 19.59
C ALA A 349 6.38 -3.32 20.94
N GLY A 350 6.82 -2.39 21.77
CA GLY A 350 7.41 -2.65 23.10
C GLY A 350 7.30 -1.42 23.99
N ASP A 351 7.90 -1.50 25.17
CA ASP A 351 7.81 -0.47 26.21
C ASP A 351 8.62 0.80 25.91
N ASP A 352 9.57 0.74 24.96
CA ASP A 352 10.38 1.88 24.59
C ASP A 352 9.58 2.89 23.74
N GLU A 353 9.08 3.93 24.38
CA GLU A 353 8.35 5.04 23.75
C GLU A 353 9.11 5.72 22.59
N THR A 354 10.44 5.65 22.60
CA THR A 354 11.26 6.28 21.55
C THR A 354 11.24 5.47 20.26
N GLN A 355 11.00 4.18 20.35
CA GLN A 355 10.96 3.23 19.24
C GLN A 355 9.54 2.83 18.83
N ARG A 356 8.52 3.26 19.56
CA ARG A 356 7.13 2.88 19.31
C ARG A 356 6.68 3.19 17.88
N PRO A 357 5.71 2.42 17.33
CA PRO A 357 5.19 2.63 15.99
C PRO A 357 4.65 4.04 15.79
N ARG A 358 5.08 4.69 14.71
CA ARG A 358 4.65 6.03 14.29
C ARG A 358 4.19 5.98 12.85
N ILE A 359 3.25 6.86 12.50
CA ILE A 359 2.79 7.01 11.11
C ILE A 359 3.63 8.08 10.39
N ALA A 360 4.01 7.77 9.17
CA ALA A 360 4.63 8.68 8.23
C ALA A 360 3.83 8.70 6.94
N PHE A 361 3.75 9.86 6.28
CA PHE A 361 3.10 10.01 4.99
C PHE A 361 4.15 10.18 3.92
N LEU A 362 4.03 9.39 2.86
CA LEU A 362 4.98 9.36 1.76
C LEU A 362 4.27 9.58 0.45
N ARG A 363 4.92 10.32 -0.43
CA ARG A 363 4.62 10.31 -1.85
C ARG A 363 5.73 9.54 -2.55
N MET A 364 5.38 8.60 -3.40
CA MET A 364 6.37 7.81 -4.13
C MET A 364 5.93 7.59 -5.56
N THR A 365 6.88 7.55 -6.48
CA THR A 365 6.65 7.17 -7.87
C THR A 365 7.16 5.76 -8.09
N VAL A 366 6.33 4.91 -8.66
CA VAL A 366 6.66 3.53 -9.03
C VAL A 366 6.69 3.44 -10.54
N ASP A 367 7.85 3.12 -11.09
CA ASP A 367 8.04 2.89 -12.51
C ASP A 367 7.94 1.40 -12.81
N LEU A 368 7.21 1.08 -13.86
CA LEU A 368 6.84 -0.28 -14.22
C LEU A 368 7.10 -0.55 -15.69
N VAL A 369 7.47 -1.79 -16.00
CA VAL A 369 7.53 -2.31 -17.38
C VAL A 369 6.68 -3.56 -17.50
N TRP A 370 6.11 -3.78 -18.69
CA TRP A 370 5.42 -5.02 -19.01
C TRP A 370 6.44 -6.10 -19.41
N GLY A 371 6.51 -7.18 -18.62
CA GLY A 371 7.43 -8.29 -18.88
C GLY A 371 6.97 -9.58 -18.21
N GLY A 372 7.20 -10.73 -18.84
CA GLY A 372 6.83 -12.02 -18.28
C GLY A 372 5.33 -12.21 -18.02
N GLY A 373 4.48 -11.54 -18.79
CA GLY A 373 3.02 -11.61 -18.63
C GLY A 373 2.44 -10.78 -17.48
N SER A 374 3.21 -9.87 -16.89
CA SER A 374 2.78 -9.00 -15.80
C SER A 374 3.50 -7.64 -15.80
N TRP A 375 3.00 -6.70 -15.03
CA TRP A 375 3.71 -5.48 -14.70
C TRP A 375 4.82 -5.77 -13.69
N ARG A 376 6.04 -5.28 -13.97
CA ARG A 376 7.25 -5.46 -13.17
C ARG A 376 7.81 -4.12 -12.75
N THR A 377 8.19 -3.98 -11.49
CA THR A 377 8.78 -2.76 -10.95
C THR A 377 10.22 -2.60 -11.44
N THR A 378 10.55 -1.43 -11.96
CA THR A 378 11.92 -1.04 -12.35
C THR A 378 12.54 -0.05 -11.38
N ALA A 379 11.72 0.84 -10.80
CA ALA A 379 12.16 1.81 -9.83
C ALA A 379 11.05 2.18 -8.84
N VAL A 380 11.44 2.55 -7.63
CA VAL A 380 10.58 3.20 -6.65
C VAL A 380 11.31 4.45 -6.17
N THR A 381 10.75 5.62 -6.46
CA THR A 381 11.37 6.91 -6.16
C THR A 381 10.51 7.66 -5.13
N PRO A 382 11.06 8.01 -3.96
CA PRO A 382 10.36 8.84 -2.99
C PRO A 382 10.23 10.27 -3.49
N GLY A 383 9.08 10.88 -3.20
CA GLY A 383 8.83 12.30 -3.38
C GLY A 383 8.68 13.01 -2.04
N GLU A 384 8.36 14.29 -2.09
CA GLU A 384 8.08 15.05 -0.86
C GLU A 384 6.87 14.46 -0.13
N PRO A 385 6.90 14.40 1.21
CA PRO A 385 5.77 13.91 2.00
C PRO A 385 4.51 14.72 1.74
N LEU A 386 3.38 14.01 1.63
CA LEU A 386 2.07 14.61 1.58
C LEU A 386 1.36 14.34 2.91
N VAL A 387 1.46 15.29 3.84
CA VAL A 387 1.02 15.12 5.24
C VAL A 387 -0.29 15.86 5.46
N PRO A 388 -1.40 15.18 5.84
CA PRO A 388 -2.64 15.84 6.22
C PRO A 388 -2.47 16.55 7.58
N SER A 389 -3.29 17.57 7.82
CA SER A 389 -3.38 18.17 9.15
C SER A 389 -3.91 17.15 10.15
N PHE A 390 -3.27 17.06 11.29
CA PHE A 390 -3.59 16.11 12.35
C PHE A 390 -4.32 16.80 13.50
N SER A 391 -5.47 16.28 13.88
CA SER A 391 -6.17 16.68 15.11
C SER A 391 -5.83 15.64 16.19
N ALA A 392 -5.11 16.04 17.21
CA ALA A 392 -4.69 15.20 18.33
C ALA A 392 -5.83 14.92 19.33
N THR A 393 -7.05 14.69 18.86
CA THR A 393 -8.21 14.43 19.73
C THR A 393 -8.26 13.00 20.28
N GLU A 394 -7.57 12.06 19.61
CA GLU A 394 -7.47 10.67 20.06
C GLU A 394 -6.09 10.45 20.70
N PRO A 395 -5.99 9.91 21.93
CA PRO A 395 -4.70 9.57 22.52
C PRO A 395 -4.02 8.46 21.71
N ALA A 396 -2.69 8.55 21.57
CA ALA A 396 -1.91 7.51 20.92
C ALA A 396 -2.08 6.18 21.66
N SER A 397 -2.18 5.09 20.92
CA SER A 397 -2.21 3.75 21.49
C SER A 397 -0.87 3.41 22.13
N ALA A 398 -0.90 2.65 23.21
CA ALA A 398 0.29 2.13 23.84
C ALA A 398 1.10 1.23 22.87
N ALA A 399 2.42 1.26 22.97
CA ALA A 399 3.29 0.61 22.00
C ALA A 399 3.07 -0.91 21.91
N GLU A 400 2.86 -1.57 23.05
CA GLU A 400 2.61 -3.00 23.16
C GLU A 400 1.37 -3.48 22.38
N ARG A 401 0.34 -2.64 22.24
CA ARG A 401 -0.88 -2.98 21.48
C ARG A 401 -0.62 -3.16 20.00
N PHE A 402 0.44 -2.57 19.45
CA PHE A 402 0.82 -2.77 18.07
C PHE A 402 1.38 -4.17 17.79
N ALA A 403 1.78 -4.92 18.83
CA ALA A 403 2.18 -6.31 18.70
C ALA A 403 1.08 -7.20 18.11
N GLU A 404 -0.20 -6.86 18.34
CA GLU A 404 -1.36 -7.56 17.77
C GLU A 404 -1.41 -7.51 16.23
N VAL A 405 -0.75 -6.52 15.62
CA VAL A 405 -0.66 -6.33 14.16
C VAL A 405 0.76 -6.50 13.63
N GLY A 406 1.67 -7.04 14.44
CA GLY A 406 3.08 -7.26 14.10
C GLY A 406 3.41 -8.67 13.60
N GLY A 407 2.45 -9.58 13.59
CA GLY A 407 2.63 -10.98 13.22
C GLY A 407 2.96 -11.19 11.74
N VAL A 408 3.62 -12.30 11.44
CA VAL A 408 3.99 -12.72 10.09
C VAL A 408 2.74 -12.96 9.22
N ASP A 409 1.62 -13.32 9.85
CA ASP A 409 0.34 -13.60 9.18
C ASP A 409 -0.49 -12.32 8.91
N ASP A 410 -0.07 -11.19 9.46
CA ASP A 410 -0.74 -9.89 9.31
C ASP A 410 -0.23 -9.08 8.12
N ALA A 411 0.21 -9.72 7.04
CA ALA A 411 0.56 -9.00 5.81
C ALA A 411 -0.59 -8.08 5.38
N PRO A 412 -0.30 -6.87 4.87
CA PRO A 412 -1.32 -5.96 4.40
C PRO A 412 -2.28 -6.67 3.46
N ALA A 413 -3.57 -6.42 3.59
CA ALA A 413 -4.52 -6.89 2.60
C ALA A 413 -4.18 -6.20 1.28
N THR A 414 -3.95 -6.98 0.26
CA THR A 414 -3.75 -6.46 -1.09
C THR A 414 -5.09 -6.05 -1.65
N ALA A 415 -5.25 -4.77 -1.90
CA ALA A 415 -6.43 -4.21 -2.53
C ALA A 415 -6.46 -4.48 -4.03
#